data_634d8fd47e3bdd0d4ed124beedb5524a
#
_entry.id   634d8fd47e3bdd0d4ed124beedb5524a
#
_cell.length_a   1.000
_cell.length_b   1.000
_cell.length_c   1.000
_cell.angle_alpha   90.00
_cell.angle_beta   90.00
_cell.angle_gamma   90.00
#
_symmetry.space_group_name_H-M   'P 1'
#
loop_
_entity.id
_entity.type
_entity.pdbx_description
1 polymer ?
#
loop_
_entity_poly.entity_id
_entity_poly.type
_entity_poly.pdbx_seq_one_letter_code
_entity_poly.pdbx_strand_id
1 'polypeptide(L)'
;MAPKRGAAVIDLSSYKLEVSDTTASRQQGLSGRDALGSFDGMLFVFGARGLYPFWMKETKFPLDIIWLDGGVVVDVATLQPPSEEKFPATHVPTHMADKVLELEAGKADELGIKNGAYVILPR
;
A
#
# COMPACT_ATOMS: atom_id res chain seq x y z
N MET A 1 -14.72 10.95 -1.95
CA MET A 1 -14.17 11.90 -2.96
C MET A 1 -14.36 11.31 -4.35
N ALA A 2 -14.79 12.10 -5.28
CA ALA A 2 -14.95 11.65 -6.66
C ALA A 2 -13.62 11.78 -7.41
N PRO A 3 -13.32 10.89 -8.38
CA PRO A 3 -12.12 11.01 -9.19
C PRO A 3 -12.15 12.27 -10.05
N LYS A 4 -10.98 12.79 -10.35
CA LYS A 4 -10.87 13.91 -11.29
C LYS A 4 -11.28 13.45 -12.69
N ARG A 5 -11.83 14.37 -13.47
CA ARG A 5 -12.18 14.10 -14.87
C ARG A 5 -10.91 13.68 -15.63
N GLY A 6 -10.99 12.56 -16.34
CA GLY A 6 -9.86 12.00 -17.08
C GLY A 6 -8.89 11.17 -16.24
N ALA A 7 -9.10 11.03 -14.91
CA ALA A 7 -8.27 10.17 -14.10
C ALA A 7 -8.49 8.69 -14.46
N ALA A 8 -7.42 7.89 -14.41
CA ALA A 8 -7.56 6.45 -14.52
C ALA A 8 -8.32 5.92 -13.30
N VAL A 9 -9.23 4.98 -13.53
CA VAL A 9 -9.97 4.31 -12.47
C VAL A 9 -9.51 2.85 -12.41
N ILE A 10 -9.00 2.45 -11.26
CA ILE A 10 -8.51 1.09 -11.02
C ILE A 10 -9.50 0.39 -10.11
N ASP A 11 -10.20 -0.60 -10.62
CA ASP A 11 -11.22 -1.31 -9.86
C ASP A 11 -10.63 -2.54 -9.17
N LEU A 12 -10.45 -2.45 -7.85
CA LEU A 12 -9.99 -3.55 -7.01
C LEU A 12 -11.13 -4.13 -6.16
N SER A 13 -12.40 -3.89 -6.52
CA SER A 13 -13.54 -4.34 -5.70
C SER A 13 -13.63 -5.85 -5.53
N SER A 14 -13.04 -6.63 -6.45
CA SER A 14 -12.99 -8.09 -6.37
C SER A 14 -11.74 -8.63 -5.66
N TYR A 15 -10.81 -7.77 -5.27
CA TYR A 15 -9.59 -8.16 -4.58
C TYR A 15 -9.89 -8.61 -3.15
N LYS A 16 -9.17 -9.62 -2.70
CA LYS A 16 -9.23 -10.09 -1.32
C LYS A 16 -8.11 -9.44 -0.53
N LEU A 17 -8.45 -8.40 0.23
CA LEU A 17 -7.49 -7.63 1.02
C LEU A 17 -7.61 -7.98 2.49
N GLU A 18 -6.47 -8.20 3.14
CA GLU A 18 -6.39 -8.29 4.58
C GLU A 18 -6.41 -6.86 5.13
N VAL A 19 -7.36 -6.55 6.02
CA VAL A 19 -7.51 -5.19 6.55
C VAL A 19 -6.76 -5.05 7.87
N SER A 20 -5.95 -4.00 7.96
CA SER A 20 -5.20 -3.64 9.16
C SER A 20 -5.70 -2.28 9.63
N ASP A 21 -6.53 -2.28 10.68
CA ASP A 21 -7.19 -1.07 11.19
C ASP A 21 -6.94 -0.81 12.68
N THR A 22 -6.09 -1.60 13.33
CA THR A 22 -5.65 -1.37 14.70
C THR A 22 -4.20 -0.93 14.74
N THR A 23 -3.80 -0.26 15.83
CA THR A 23 -2.40 0.15 16.02
C THR A 23 -1.46 -1.05 15.95
N ALA A 24 -1.79 -2.14 16.63
CA ALA A 24 -0.95 -3.35 16.65
C ALA A 24 -0.82 -3.98 15.27
N SER A 25 -1.94 -4.16 14.54
CA SER A 25 -1.89 -4.75 13.20
C SER A 25 -1.16 -3.87 12.20
N ARG A 26 -1.29 -2.53 12.30
CA ARG A 26 -0.56 -1.60 11.44
C ARG A 26 0.94 -1.65 11.70
N GLN A 27 1.36 -1.77 12.96
CA GLN A 27 2.78 -1.88 13.30
C GLN A 27 3.40 -3.18 12.78
N GLN A 28 2.67 -4.28 12.85
CA GLN A 28 3.17 -5.55 12.35
C GLN A 28 3.19 -5.61 10.83
N GLY A 29 2.12 -5.16 10.16
CA GLY A 29 1.99 -5.27 8.71
C GLY A 29 2.27 -6.68 8.23
N LEU A 30 3.13 -6.83 7.23
CA LEU A 30 3.55 -8.12 6.66
C LEU A 30 4.87 -8.63 7.23
N SER A 31 5.36 -8.04 8.32
CA SER A 31 6.60 -8.49 8.98
C SER A 31 6.50 -9.95 9.41
N GLY A 32 7.56 -10.69 9.15
CA GLY A 32 7.67 -12.10 9.52
C GLY A 32 6.97 -13.07 8.59
N ARG A 33 6.25 -12.59 7.58
CA ARG A 33 5.58 -13.45 6.60
C ARG A 33 6.46 -13.68 5.37
N ASP A 34 6.36 -14.86 4.79
CA ASP A 34 7.07 -15.22 3.55
C ASP A 34 6.30 -14.80 2.29
N ALA A 35 4.97 -14.62 2.41
CA ALA A 35 4.10 -14.26 1.31
C ALA A 35 2.78 -13.69 1.84
N LEU A 36 1.95 -13.19 0.92
CA LEU A 36 0.61 -12.68 1.25
C LEU A 36 -0.39 -13.79 1.65
N GLY A 37 -0.06 -15.05 1.40
CA GLY A 37 -0.97 -16.16 1.64
C GLY A 37 -2.14 -16.15 0.66
N SER A 38 -3.37 -16.29 1.18
CA SER A 38 -4.58 -16.30 0.35
C SER A 38 -5.11 -14.91 0.01
N PHE A 39 -4.45 -13.85 0.47
CA PHE A 39 -4.84 -12.47 0.19
C PHE A 39 -4.10 -11.93 -1.03
N ASP A 40 -4.74 -10.99 -1.72
CA ASP A 40 -4.12 -10.27 -2.84
C ASP A 40 -3.26 -9.09 -2.36
N GLY A 41 -3.48 -8.64 -1.15
CA GLY A 41 -2.74 -7.54 -0.54
C GLY A 41 -3.20 -7.26 0.88
N MET A 42 -2.61 -6.21 1.47
CA MET A 42 -3.01 -5.72 2.79
C MET A 42 -3.41 -4.25 2.69
N LEU A 43 -4.54 -3.91 3.28
CA LEU A 43 -5.04 -2.54 3.33
C LEU A 43 -4.91 -2.00 4.75
N PHE A 44 -4.13 -0.94 4.90
CA PHE A 44 -3.97 -0.23 6.17
C PHE A 44 -4.97 0.93 6.20
N VAL A 45 -5.83 0.93 7.21
CA VAL A 45 -6.83 1.98 7.40
C VAL A 45 -6.43 2.80 8.62
N PHE A 46 -6.31 4.11 8.42
CA PHE A 46 -5.95 5.05 9.47
C PHE A 46 -7.16 5.90 9.84
N GLY A 47 -7.28 6.24 11.12
CA GLY A 47 -8.40 7.04 11.61
C GLY A 47 -8.33 8.52 11.21
N ALA A 48 -7.18 8.99 10.73
CA ALA A 48 -6.96 10.36 10.30
C ALA A 48 -5.96 10.39 9.14
N ARG A 49 -6.02 11.44 8.33
CA ARG A 49 -5.03 11.69 7.29
C ARG A 49 -3.69 12.02 7.92
N GLY A 50 -2.61 11.52 7.34
CA GLY A 50 -1.26 11.77 7.83
C GLY A 50 -0.20 11.37 6.83
N LEU A 51 1.04 11.71 7.14
CA LEU A 51 2.23 11.30 6.39
C LEU A 51 2.76 10.02 7.02
N TYR A 52 2.23 8.89 6.61
CA TYR A 52 2.55 7.59 7.20
C TYR A 52 3.73 6.95 6.48
N PRO A 53 4.94 6.93 7.10
CA PRO A 53 6.07 6.25 6.50
C PRO A 53 5.91 4.74 6.61
N PHE A 54 6.44 4.01 5.63
CA PHE A 54 6.47 2.56 5.64
C PHE A 54 7.91 2.08 5.48
N TRP A 55 8.24 0.99 6.14
CA TRP A 55 9.57 0.39 6.08
C TRP A 55 9.48 -1.13 6.03
N MET A 56 10.56 -1.74 5.56
CA MET A 56 10.59 -3.17 5.22
C MET A 56 11.26 -4.03 6.30
N LYS A 57 11.29 -3.56 7.56
CA LYS A 57 11.87 -4.33 8.66
C LYS A 57 11.17 -5.68 8.77
N GLU A 58 11.95 -6.77 8.75
CA GLU A 58 11.46 -8.14 8.85
C GLU A 58 10.48 -8.55 7.75
N THR A 59 10.30 -7.74 6.72
CA THR A 59 9.52 -8.12 5.53
C THR A 59 10.40 -8.95 4.61
N LYS A 60 9.91 -10.08 4.14
CA LYS A 60 10.72 -11.09 3.48
C LYS A 60 10.56 -11.12 1.97
N PHE A 61 9.70 -10.30 1.40
CA PHE A 61 9.47 -10.22 -0.04
C PHE A 61 9.21 -8.78 -0.46
N PRO A 62 9.50 -8.43 -1.73
CA PRO A 62 9.33 -7.04 -2.18
C PRO A 62 7.86 -6.67 -2.31
N LEU A 63 7.54 -5.42 -2.02
CA LEU A 63 6.18 -4.90 -2.02
C LEU A 63 6.07 -3.60 -2.80
N ASP A 64 4.94 -3.43 -3.48
CA ASP A 64 4.47 -2.13 -3.92
C ASP A 64 3.61 -1.54 -2.80
N ILE A 65 3.93 -0.31 -2.42
CA ILE A 65 3.21 0.41 -1.38
C ILE A 65 2.55 1.62 -2.02
N ILE A 66 1.24 1.75 -1.80
CA ILE A 66 0.40 2.72 -2.47
C ILE A 66 -0.33 3.54 -1.41
N TRP A 67 -0.05 4.84 -1.36
CA TRP A 67 -0.74 5.77 -0.44
C TRP A 67 -1.97 6.33 -1.13
N LEU A 68 -3.12 6.24 -0.43
CA LEU A 68 -4.41 6.68 -0.95
C LEU A 68 -4.97 7.79 -0.06
N ASP A 69 -5.47 8.85 -0.67
CA ASP A 69 -6.20 9.92 0.00
C ASP A 69 -7.59 10.00 -0.61
N GLY A 70 -8.61 9.56 0.13
CA GLY A 70 -9.97 9.49 -0.39
C GLY A 70 -10.08 8.65 -1.66
N GLY A 71 -9.29 7.60 -1.80
CA GLY A 71 -9.24 6.74 -2.97
C GLY A 71 -8.29 7.21 -4.07
N VAL A 72 -7.77 8.43 -3.99
CA VAL A 72 -6.82 8.95 -5.00
C VAL A 72 -5.40 8.56 -4.61
N VAL A 73 -4.66 8.01 -5.56
CA VAL A 73 -3.25 7.66 -5.35
C VAL A 73 -2.41 8.92 -5.25
N VAL A 74 -1.74 9.11 -4.11
CA VAL A 74 -0.88 10.27 -3.86
C VAL A 74 0.60 9.93 -3.84
N ASP A 75 0.95 8.65 -3.65
CA ASP A 75 2.34 8.18 -3.76
C ASP A 75 2.37 6.68 -4.00
N VAL A 76 3.42 6.21 -4.66
CA VAL A 76 3.68 4.79 -4.92
C VAL A 76 5.17 4.54 -4.77
N ALA A 77 5.52 3.48 -4.05
CA ALA A 77 6.92 3.07 -3.91
C ALA A 77 7.02 1.56 -3.98
N THR A 78 8.09 1.07 -4.61
CA THR A 78 8.44 -0.36 -4.56
C THR A 78 9.62 -0.51 -3.62
N LEU A 79 9.44 -1.28 -2.54
CA LEU A 79 10.48 -1.48 -1.55
C LEU A 79 10.93 -2.94 -1.53
N GLN A 80 12.25 -3.12 -1.44
CA GLN A 80 12.88 -4.43 -1.36
C GLN A 80 13.02 -4.88 0.10
N PRO A 81 12.99 -6.18 0.39
CA PRO A 81 13.26 -6.67 1.72
C PRO A 81 14.69 -6.34 2.14
N PRO A 82 14.97 -6.22 3.46
CA PRO A 82 16.31 -5.98 3.93
C PRO A 82 17.22 -7.15 3.60
N SER A 83 18.52 -6.88 3.44
CA SER A 83 19.56 -7.87 3.23
C SER A 83 20.69 -7.65 4.24
N GLU A 84 21.65 -8.59 4.30
CA GLU A 84 22.80 -8.45 5.19
C GLU A 84 23.61 -7.19 4.92
N GLU A 85 23.57 -6.69 3.68
CA GLU A 85 24.36 -5.53 3.24
C GLU A 85 23.59 -4.22 3.28
N LYS A 86 22.26 -4.26 3.54
CA LYS A 86 21.40 -3.07 3.46
C LYS A 86 20.46 -2.96 4.65
N PHE A 87 20.34 -1.75 5.17
CA PHE A 87 19.30 -1.45 6.13
C PHE A 87 17.91 -1.63 5.51
N PRO A 88 16.85 -1.86 6.33
CA PRO A 88 15.50 -1.92 5.81
C PRO A 88 15.14 -0.65 5.04
N ALA A 89 14.60 -0.83 3.84
CA ALA A 89 14.14 0.29 3.03
C ALA A 89 12.99 1.00 3.74
N THR A 90 13.00 2.33 3.67
CA THR A 90 11.95 3.18 4.25
C THR A 90 11.52 4.19 3.20
N HIS A 91 10.22 4.43 3.09
CA HIS A 91 9.70 5.48 2.23
C HIS A 91 8.76 6.38 3.03
N VAL A 92 9.02 7.68 2.98
CA VAL A 92 8.16 8.70 3.58
C VAL A 92 7.39 9.37 2.44
N PRO A 93 6.04 9.30 2.45
CA PRO A 93 5.27 9.92 1.37
C PRO A 93 5.35 11.44 1.44
N THR A 94 5.11 12.09 0.29
CA THR A 94 5.13 13.56 0.20
C THR A 94 3.76 14.18 0.44
N HIS A 95 2.71 13.38 0.48
CA HIS A 95 1.33 13.84 0.66
C HIS A 95 0.64 13.03 1.73
N MET A 96 -0.33 13.65 2.41
CA MET A 96 -1.13 12.99 3.42
C MET A 96 -2.05 11.94 2.77
N ALA A 97 -2.27 10.83 3.49
CA ALA A 97 -3.13 9.73 3.07
C ALA A 97 -3.96 9.25 4.25
N ASP A 98 -5.09 8.64 3.96
CA ASP A 98 -5.92 7.99 4.98
C ASP A 98 -5.87 6.47 4.92
N LYS A 99 -5.36 5.92 3.82
CA LYS A 99 -5.16 4.48 3.63
C LYS A 99 -3.85 4.21 2.92
N VAL A 100 -3.30 3.03 3.17
CA VAL A 100 -2.12 2.53 2.45
C VAL A 100 -2.40 1.09 2.03
N LEU A 101 -2.12 0.81 0.76
CA LEU A 101 -2.32 -0.52 0.17
C LEU A 101 -0.96 -1.14 -0.13
N GLU A 102 -0.72 -2.34 0.39
CA GLU A 102 0.46 -3.14 0.05
C GLU A 102 0.06 -4.26 -0.90
N LEU A 103 0.74 -4.33 -2.04
CA LEU A 103 0.60 -5.40 -3.04
C LEU A 103 1.97 -6.01 -3.29
N GLU A 104 2.00 -7.20 -3.90
CA GLU A 104 3.25 -7.76 -4.40
C GLU A 104 3.93 -6.81 -5.38
N ALA A 105 5.26 -6.73 -5.32
CA ALA A 105 6.01 -5.86 -6.22
C ALA A 105 5.73 -6.18 -7.69
N GLY A 106 5.51 -5.14 -8.48
CA GLY A 106 5.13 -5.24 -9.89
C GLY A 106 3.64 -5.11 -10.14
N LYS A 107 2.80 -5.30 -9.12
CA LYS A 107 1.35 -5.22 -9.30
C LYS A 107 0.86 -3.81 -9.60
N ALA A 108 1.49 -2.79 -9.04
CA ALA A 108 1.12 -1.41 -9.32
C ALA A 108 1.27 -1.09 -10.82
N ASP A 109 2.42 -1.45 -11.40
CA ASP A 109 2.64 -1.27 -12.84
C ASP A 109 1.65 -2.08 -13.68
N GLU A 110 1.46 -3.34 -13.32
CA GLU A 110 0.55 -4.24 -14.03
C GLU A 110 -0.89 -3.70 -14.07
N LEU A 111 -1.33 -3.10 -12.98
CA LEU A 111 -2.69 -2.56 -12.83
C LEU A 111 -2.81 -1.11 -13.30
N GLY A 112 -1.71 -0.46 -13.64
CA GLY A 112 -1.71 0.96 -14.04
C GLY A 112 -1.91 1.92 -12.86
N ILE A 113 -1.53 1.50 -11.66
CA ILE A 113 -1.65 2.33 -10.45
C ILE A 113 -0.50 3.34 -10.42
N LYS A 114 -0.83 4.61 -10.53
CA LYS A 114 0.12 5.73 -10.46
C LYS A 114 -0.56 6.94 -9.84
N ASN A 115 0.25 7.93 -9.46
CA ASN A 115 -0.25 9.15 -8.84
C ASN A 115 -1.37 9.77 -9.66
N GLY A 116 -2.45 10.14 -8.99
CA GLY A 116 -3.65 10.71 -9.60
C GLY A 116 -4.72 9.70 -10.01
N ALA A 117 -4.40 8.40 -10.07
CA ALA A 117 -5.41 7.37 -10.34
C ALA A 117 -6.39 7.26 -9.16
N TYR A 118 -7.60 6.85 -9.46
CA TYR A 118 -8.61 6.56 -8.43
C TYR A 118 -8.76 5.05 -8.28
N VAL A 119 -8.66 4.58 -7.05
CA VAL A 119 -8.74 3.15 -6.73
C VAL A 119 -10.07 2.85 -6.05
N ILE A 120 -10.85 1.94 -6.64
CA ILE A 120 -12.06 1.40 -6.02
C ILE A 120 -11.65 0.21 -5.18
N LEU A 121 -11.82 0.33 -3.87
CA LEU A 121 -11.48 -0.73 -2.92
C LEU A 121 -12.64 -1.68 -2.69
N PRO A 122 -12.38 -2.92 -2.24
CA PRO A 122 -13.44 -3.83 -1.80
C PRO A 122 -14.26 -3.21 -0.68
N ARG A 123 -15.50 -3.60 -0.59
CA ARG A 123 -16.40 -3.18 0.48
C ARG A 123 -16.14 -3.93 1.78
#